data_ef8faf4f1824b4ce4ed6d3d5be09a8b6
#
_entry.id   ef8faf4f1824b4ce4ed6d3d5be09a8b6
#
_cell.length_a   1.000
_cell.length_b   1.000
_cell.length_c   1.000
_cell.angle_alpha   90.00
_cell.angle_beta   90.00
_cell.angle_gamma   90.00
#
_symmetry.space_group_name_H-M   'P 1'
#
loop_
_entity.id
_entity.type
_entity.pdbx_description
1 polymer ?
#
loop_
_entity_poly.entity_id
_entity_poly.type
_entity_poly.pdbx_seq_one_letter_code
_entity_poly.pdbx_strand_id
1 'polypeptide(L)'
;NNQDQEVCILGFTYVLYHHVVKELMEKKIQLKLPDNSKVAHIGGWKKLESQKVTKEQFVSNVAHVFGVEKENIFDFYGFTEQMGLLYVSVGYGPKTVSTYSEIIIRDFQTLDPVEDGKQGLIQILTPVPHSYPGISVLTEDVGKIVGRGIDKTGRIGTQFEIIGRAKKAEARGCGDIMAEYIS
;
A
#
# COMPACT_ATOMS: atom_id res chain seq x y z
N ASN A 1 -12.04 -29.85 -5.12
CA ASN A 1 -12.35 -28.41 -5.14
C ASN A 1 -12.85 -28.03 -3.76
N ASN A 2 -12.02 -27.41 -2.93
CA ASN A 2 -12.40 -26.85 -1.62
C ASN A 2 -13.07 -25.49 -1.83
N GLN A 3 -14.31 -25.48 -2.29
CA GLN A 3 -15.04 -24.26 -2.59
C GLN A 3 -15.43 -23.44 -1.34
N ASP A 4 -15.35 -24.04 -0.15
CA ASP A 4 -15.72 -23.42 1.12
C ASP A 4 -14.50 -22.93 1.94
N GLN A 5 -13.29 -23.12 1.41
CA GLN A 5 -12.07 -22.70 2.10
C GLN A 5 -11.77 -21.24 1.85
N GLU A 6 -11.59 -20.43 2.89
CA GLU A 6 -11.13 -19.04 2.78
C GLU A 6 -9.81 -18.94 2.02
N VAL A 7 -9.72 -17.95 1.14
CA VAL A 7 -8.57 -17.73 0.26
C VAL A 7 -7.92 -16.38 0.60
N CYS A 8 -6.59 -16.35 0.62
CA CYS A 8 -5.84 -15.12 0.66
C CYS A 8 -5.09 -14.94 -0.68
N ILE A 9 -5.44 -13.92 -1.44
CA ILE A 9 -4.76 -13.52 -2.66
C ILE A 9 -3.76 -12.44 -2.30
N LEU A 10 -2.48 -12.65 -2.61
CA LEU A 10 -1.41 -11.66 -2.41
C LEU A 10 -0.70 -11.38 -3.73
N GLY A 11 -0.50 -10.10 -4.06
CA GLY A 11 0.19 -9.72 -5.28
C GLY A 11 0.70 -8.28 -5.29
N PHE A 12 1.51 -7.95 -6.31
CA PHE A 12 1.85 -6.57 -6.58
C PHE A 12 0.66 -5.82 -7.15
N THR A 13 0.46 -4.57 -6.73
CA THR A 13 -0.70 -3.73 -7.11
C THR A 13 -0.94 -3.73 -8.63
N TYR A 14 0.09 -3.44 -9.42
CA TYR A 14 -0.04 -3.36 -10.88
C TYR A 14 -0.29 -4.73 -11.52
N VAL A 15 0.34 -5.83 -11.02
CA VAL A 15 0.14 -7.19 -11.51
C VAL A 15 -1.28 -7.64 -11.25
N LEU A 16 -1.73 -7.51 -10.01
CA LEU A 16 -3.09 -7.87 -9.60
C LEU A 16 -4.13 -7.13 -10.44
N TYR A 17 -3.95 -5.82 -10.62
CA TYR A 17 -4.93 -5.04 -11.34
C TYR A 17 -4.91 -5.28 -12.85
N HIS A 18 -3.74 -5.19 -13.47
CA HIS A 18 -3.60 -5.21 -14.92
C HIS A 18 -3.76 -6.61 -15.51
N HIS A 19 -3.13 -7.61 -14.89
CA HIS A 19 -3.10 -8.99 -15.43
C HIS A 19 -4.19 -9.91 -14.85
N VAL A 20 -4.90 -9.50 -13.81
CA VAL A 20 -5.98 -10.31 -13.24
C VAL A 20 -7.30 -9.56 -13.29
N VAL A 21 -7.41 -8.44 -12.56
CA VAL A 21 -8.70 -7.75 -12.41
C VAL A 21 -9.21 -7.23 -13.75
N LYS A 22 -8.39 -6.51 -14.49
CA LYS A 22 -8.76 -5.95 -15.81
C LYS A 22 -9.12 -7.04 -16.82
N GLU A 23 -8.32 -8.09 -16.89
CA GLU A 23 -8.59 -9.25 -17.76
C GLU A 23 -9.91 -9.93 -17.45
N LEU A 24 -10.21 -10.14 -16.17
CA LEU A 24 -11.47 -10.76 -15.75
C LEU A 24 -12.67 -9.84 -16.05
N MET A 25 -12.51 -8.53 -15.85
CA MET A 25 -13.54 -7.56 -16.20
C MET A 25 -13.82 -7.52 -17.72
N GLU A 26 -12.78 -7.52 -18.56
CA GLU A 26 -12.91 -7.55 -20.02
C GLU A 26 -13.61 -8.83 -20.50
N LYS A 27 -13.31 -9.96 -19.87
CA LYS A 27 -13.97 -11.26 -20.14
C LYS A 27 -15.33 -11.39 -19.47
N LYS A 28 -15.79 -10.39 -18.71
CA LYS A 28 -17.03 -10.40 -17.92
C LYS A 28 -17.11 -11.60 -16.95
N ILE A 29 -15.98 -11.98 -16.40
CA ILE A 29 -15.88 -13.07 -15.41
C ILE A 29 -15.88 -12.43 -14.03
N GLN A 30 -16.80 -12.88 -13.19
CA GLN A 30 -16.85 -12.56 -11.76
C GLN A 30 -16.66 -13.85 -10.99
N LEU A 31 -15.70 -13.83 -10.08
CA LEU A 31 -15.47 -14.93 -9.16
C LEU A 31 -16.34 -14.70 -7.91
N LYS A 32 -16.70 -15.77 -7.25
CA LYS A 32 -17.32 -15.71 -5.92
C LYS A 32 -16.44 -16.49 -4.96
N LEU A 33 -15.50 -15.77 -4.34
CA LEU A 33 -14.68 -16.37 -3.30
C LEU A 33 -15.52 -16.62 -2.05
N PRO A 34 -15.13 -17.62 -1.22
CA PRO A 34 -15.77 -17.85 0.08
C PRO A 34 -15.76 -16.61 0.95
N ASP A 35 -16.75 -16.49 1.82
CA ASP A 35 -16.84 -15.40 2.79
C ASP A 35 -15.54 -15.32 3.61
N ASN A 36 -15.18 -14.10 4.02
CA ASN A 36 -13.92 -13.79 4.69
C ASN A 36 -12.63 -14.00 3.87
N SER A 37 -12.69 -14.41 2.60
CA SER A 37 -11.52 -14.40 1.74
C SER A 37 -10.94 -12.98 1.64
N LYS A 38 -9.61 -12.88 1.52
CA LYS A 38 -8.90 -11.61 1.58
C LYS A 38 -8.07 -11.37 0.32
N VAL A 39 -8.00 -10.14 -0.08
CA VAL A 39 -7.11 -9.69 -1.16
C VAL A 39 -6.12 -8.69 -0.58
N ALA A 40 -4.85 -8.98 -0.69
CA ALA A 40 -3.77 -8.14 -0.23
C ALA A 40 -2.87 -7.73 -1.39
N HIS A 41 -2.48 -6.48 -1.45
CA HIS A 41 -1.56 -6.02 -2.49
C HIS A 41 -0.50 -5.08 -1.91
N ILE A 42 0.63 -4.99 -2.59
CA ILE A 42 1.76 -4.16 -2.19
C ILE A 42 2.43 -3.51 -3.41
N GLY A 43 3.03 -2.35 -3.19
CA GLY A 43 3.77 -1.60 -4.22
C GLY A 43 2.89 -0.68 -5.05
N GLY A 44 3.54 0.09 -5.92
CA GLY A 44 2.90 1.10 -6.77
C GLY A 44 2.60 0.59 -8.18
N TRP A 45 2.23 1.53 -9.05
CA TRP A 45 1.86 1.26 -10.46
C TRP A 45 3.07 1.12 -11.39
N LYS A 46 4.26 1.53 -10.93
CA LYS A 46 5.53 1.36 -11.66
C LYS A 46 5.48 1.94 -13.08
N LYS A 47 5.87 1.16 -14.07
CA LYS A 47 5.82 1.54 -15.50
C LYS A 47 4.39 1.76 -16.01
N LEU A 48 3.37 1.31 -15.29
CA LEU A 48 1.94 1.46 -15.62
C LEU A 48 1.29 2.67 -14.93
N GLU A 49 2.06 3.67 -14.48
CA GLU A 49 1.50 4.87 -13.83
C GLU A 49 0.49 5.61 -14.71
N SER A 50 0.66 5.59 -16.04
CA SER A 50 -0.31 6.15 -17.00
C SER A 50 -1.65 5.41 -17.04
N GLN A 51 -1.71 4.19 -16.53
CA GLN A 51 -2.90 3.35 -16.46
C GLN A 51 -3.46 3.26 -15.03
N LYS A 52 -2.90 4.03 -14.12
CA LYS A 52 -3.33 4.09 -12.73
C LYS A 52 -4.78 4.51 -12.62
N VAL A 53 -5.53 3.73 -11.85
CA VAL A 53 -6.88 4.08 -11.44
C VAL A 53 -6.86 4.69 -10.04
N THR A 54 -7.94 5.36 -9.64
CA THR A 54 -8.06 5.84 -8.26
C THR A 54 -8.11 4.66 -7.29
N LYS A 55 -7.73 4.91 -6.04
CA LYS A 55 -7.79 3.89 -4.98
C LYS A 55 -9.21 3.32 -4.82
N GLU A 56 -10.22 4.18 -4.90
CA GLU A 56 -11.62 3.76 -4.85
C GLU A 56 -12.02 2.87 -6.02
N GLN A 57 -11.61 3.22 -7.24
CA GLN A 57 -11.83 2.39 -8.43
C GLN A 57 -11.13 1.04 -8.31
N PHE A 58 -9.86 1.04 -7.85
CA PHE A 58 -9.11 -0.20 -7.62
C PHE A 58 -9.86 -1.12 -6.67
N VAL A 59 -10.20 -0.63 -5.48
CA VAL A 59 -10.89 -1.42 -4.46
C VAL A 59 -12.26 -1.90 -4.94
N SER A 60 -13.02 -1.03 -5.63
CA SER A 60 -14.34 -1.41 -6.15
C SER A 60 -14.26 -2.48 -7.23
N ASN A 61 -13.28 -2.39 -8.14
CA ASN A 61 -13.08 -3.38 -9.19
C ASN A 61 -12.59 -4.72 -8.63
N VAL A 62 -11.67 -4.69 -7.66
CA VAL A 62 -11.20 -5.90 -6.96
C VAL A 62 -12.36 -6.58 -6.22
N ALA A 63 -13.14 -5.81 -5.45
CA ALA A 63 -14.30 -6.31 -4.74
C ALA A 63 -15.31 -6.97 -5.71
N HIS A 64 -15.61 -6.31 -6.82
CA HIS A 64 -16.53 -6.80 -7.84
C HIS A 64 -16.05 -8.11 -8.47
N VAL A 65 -14.77 -8.15 -8.88
CA VAL A 65 -14.21 -9.31 -9.61
C VAL A 65 -14.09 -10.54 -8.73
N PHE A 66 -13.66 -10.36 -7.48
CA PHE A 66 -13.44 -11.48 -6.57
C PHE A 66 -14.65 -11.81 -5.68
N GLY A 67 -15.68 -10.97 -5.68
CA GLY A 67 -16.87 -11.17 -4.83
C GLY A 67 -16.54 -11.03 -3.34
N VAL A 68 -15.60 -10.16 -2.97
CA VAL A 68 -15.21 -9.90 -1.58
C VAL A 68 -15.67 -8.52 -1.12
N GLU A 69 -15.89 -8.36 0.20
CA GLU A 69 -16.17 -7.05 0.78
C GLU A 69 -14.94 -6.13 0.69
N LYS A 70 -15.17 -4.82 0.58
CA LYS A 70 -14.10 -3.82 0.46
C LYS A 70 -13.18 -3.82 1.69
N GLU A 71 -13.69 -4.16 2.84
CA GLU A 71 -13.00 -4.30 4.12
C GLU A 71 -12.05 -5.50 4.15
N ASN A 72 -12.20 -6.43 3.22
CA ASN A 72 -11.33 -7.58 3.01
C ASN A 72 -10.22 -7.32 1.97
N ILE A 73 -10.04 -6.06 1.53
CA ILE A 73 -8.98 -5.65 0.61
C ILE A 73 -7.97 -4.81 1.37
N PHE A 74 -6.71 -5.24 1.34
CA PHE A 74 -5.61 -4.67 2.11
C PHE A 74 -4.52 -4.15 1.18
N ASP A 75 -4.16 -2.86 1.35
CA ASP A 75 -3.03 -2.23 0.66
C ASP A 75 -1.86 -2.10 1.63
N PHE A 76 -0.78 -2.81 1.37
CA PHE A 76 0.45 -2.78 2.16
C PHE A 76 1.46 -1.77 1.64
N TYR A 77 2.13 -1.12 2.56
CA TYR A 77 3.33 -0.33 2.29
C TYR A 77 4.46 -0.81 3.20
N GLY A 78 5.60 -1.02 2.61
CA GLY A 78 6.83 -1.38 3.29
C GLY A 78 8.01 -1.27 2.34
N PHE A 79 9.22 -1.33 2.85
CA PHE A 79 10.44 -1.21 2.08
C PHE A 79 11.57 -2.02 2.73
N THR A 80 12.58 -2.34 1.95
CA THR A 80 13.66 -3.26 2.31
C THR A 80 14.51 -2.73 3.47
N GLU A 81 14.67 -1.41 3.55
CA GLU A 81 15.45 -0.72 4.57
C GLU A 81 14.83 -0.82 5.97
N GLN A 82 13.60 -1.29 6.06
CA GLN A 82 12.88 -1.44 7.33
C GLN A 82 12.03 -2.71 7.36
N MET A 83 12.67 -3.85 7.08
CA MET A 83 12.02 -5.16 7.08
C MET A 83 11.40 -5.49 8.45
N GLY A 84 10.24 -6.11 8.43
CA GLY A 84 9.48 -6.50 9.62
C GLY A 84 8.32 -5.56 9.95
N LEU A 85 8.19 -4.43 9.26
CA LEU A 85 7.05 -3.52 9.39
C LEU A 85 6.31 -3.37 8.07
N LEU A 86 4.99 -3.51 8.15
CA LEU A 86 4.08 -3.22 7.05
C LEU A 86 3.00 -2.26 7.54
N TYR A 87 2.79 -1.20 6.78
CA TYR A 87 1.75 -0.21 7.03
C TYR A 87 0.55 -0.53 6.15
N VAL A 88 -0.60 -0.73 6.76
CA VAL A 88 -1.76 -1.32 6.10
C VAL A 88 -2.88 -0.29 5.98
N SER A 89 -3.47 -0.20 4.79
CA SER A 89 -4.81 0.37 4.60
C SER A 89 -5.84 -0.75 4.47
N VAL A 90 -7.04 -0.52 4.96
CA VAL A 90 -8.20 -1.37 4.73
C VAL A 90 -9.13 -0.66 3.76
N GLY A 91 -9.52 -1.34 2.69
CA GLY A 91 -10.25 -0.73 1.60
C GLY A 91 -9.49 0.46 1.01
N TYR A 92 -10.15 1.60 0.90
CA TYR A 92 -9.54 2.86 0.42
C TYR A 92 -9.15 3.84 1.53
N GLY A 93 -9.14 3.38 2.80
CA GLY A 93 -8.71 4.17 3.95
C GLY A 93 -7.23 4.55 3.93
N PRO A 94 -6.79 5.44 4.84
CA PRO A 94 -5.37 5.74 5.01
C PRO A 94 -4.61 4.55 5.58
N LYS A 95 -3.29 4.63 5.55
CA LYS A 95 -2.43 3.70 6.27
C LYS A 95 -2.31 4.16 7.73
N THR A 96 -2.30 3.20 8.64
CA THR A 96 -2.10 3.48 10.07
C THR A 96 -0.75 2.93 10.49
N VAL A 97 0.03 3.71 11.22
CA VAL A 97 1.31 3.25 11.78
C VAL A 97 1.08 2.13 12.80
N SER A 98 2.06 1.25 12.92
CA SER A 98 2.07 0.23 13.98
C SER A 98 2.39 0.87 15.35
N THR A 99 2.06 0.18 16.43
CA THR A 99 2.36 0.60 17.81
C THR A 99 3.86 0.84 18.05
N TYR A 100 4.72 0.20 17.25
CA TYR A 100 6.18 0.28 17.37
C TYR A 100 6.83 1.19 16.33
N SER A 101 6.06 2.09 15.71
CA SER A 101 6.60 3.02 14.74
C SER A 101 5.91 4.36 14.79
N GLU A 102 6.57 5.37 14.24
CA GLU A 102 6.00 6.70 14.05
C GLU A 102 6.41 7.24 12.68
N ILE A 103 5.61 8.13 12.14
CA ILE A 103 5.87 8.81 10.88
C ILE A 103 5.98 10.31 11.10
N ILE A 104 7.02 10.90 10.52
CA ILE A 104 7.20 12.34 10.42
C ILE A 104 7.21 12.69 8.94
N ILE A 105 6.47 13.72 8.57
CA ILE A 105 6.54 14.28 7.22
C ILE A 105 7.52 15.43 7.25
N ARG A 106 8.51 15.40 6.35
CA ARG A 106 9.61 16.36 6.27
C ARG A 106 9.48 17.26 5.07
N ASP A 107 9.75 18.55 5.26
CA ASP A 107 9.87 19.50 4.16
C ASP A 107 10.90 19.03 3.14
N PHE A 108 10.64 19.29 1.85
CA PHE A 108 11.50 18.83 0.76
C PHE A 108 12.87 19.50 0.71
N GLN A 109 13.03 20.68 1.29
CA GLN A 109 14.25 21.48 1.24
C GLN A 109 14.96 21.55 2.59
N THR A 110 14.22 21.90 3.64
CA THR A 110 14.80 22.11 4.98
C THR A 110 14.89 20.82 5.78
N LEU A 111 14.10 19.81 5.43
CA LEU A 111 13.91 18.59 6.18
C LEU A 111 13.32 18.79 7.60
N ASP A 112 12.81 19.97 7.88
CA ASP A 112 12.07 20.20 9.12
C ASP A 112 10.72 19.46 9.10
N PRO A 113 10.18 19.07 10.25
CA PRO A 113 8.83 18.53 10.32
C PRO A 113 7.80 19.54 9.80
N VAL A 114 6.85 19.08 9.00
CA VAL A 114 5.73 19.89 8.54
C VAL A 114 4.47 19.58 9.37
N GLU A 115 3.51 20.49 9.35
CA GLU A 115 2.20 20.32 9.99
C GLU A 115 1.38 19.20 9.31
N ASP A 116 0.50 18.58 10.08
CA ASP A 116 -0.44 17.57 9.57
C ASP A 116 -1.26 18.16 8.40
N GLY A 117 -1.46 17.33 7.38
CA GLY A 117 -2.12 17.71 6.12
C GLY A 117 -1.17 18.26 5.04
N LYS A 118 0.02 18.75 5.39
CA LYS A 118 1.03 19.18 4.41
C LYS A 118 1.78 17.98 3.83
N GLN A 119 2.18 18.11 2.58
CA GLN A 119 2.95 17.10 1.86
C GLN A 119 4.44 17.27 2.11
N GLY A 120 5.17 16.17 2.16
CA GLY A 120 6.63 16.14 2.26
C GLY A 120 7.17 14.73 2.16
N LEU A 121 8.46 14.57 2.40
CA LEU A 121 9.12 13.26 2.45
C LEU A 121 8.71 12.50 3.71
N ILE A 122 8.46 11.21 3.56
CA ILE A 122 8.10 10.34 4.68
C ILE A 122 9.37 9.91 5.39
N GLN A 123 9.51 10.26 6.67
CA GLN A 123 10.47 9.66 7.58
C GLN A 123 9.76 8.68 8.50
N ILE A 124 10.33 7.50 8.65
CA ILE A 124 9.81 6.46 9.53
C ILE A 124 10.78 6.23 10.69
N LEU A 125 10.23 6.16 11.89
CA LEU A 125 10.94 5.86 13.13
C LEU A 125 10.42 4.53 13.68
N THR A 126 11.32 3.62 14.06
CA THR A 126 10.95 2.36 14.70
C THR A 126 12.13 1.73 15.42
N PRO A 127 11.93 1.14 16.62
CA PRO A 127 12.98 0.38 17.32
C PRO A 127 13.09 -1.09 16.84
N VAL A 128 12.29 -1.54 15.86
CA VAL A 128 12.23 -2.95 15.47
C VAL A 128 13.52 -3.50 14.82
N PRO A 129 14.25 -2.77 13.95
CA PRO A 129 15.49 -3.28 13.39
C PRO A 129 16.61 -3.35 14.44
N HIS A 130 17.17 -4.54 14.63
CA HIS A 130 18.28 -4.78 15.56
C HIS A 130 19.60 -5.13 14.85
N SER A 131 19.56 -5.57 13.60
CA SER A 131 20.73 -6.06 12.86
C SER A 131 21.40 -4.99 11.98
N TYR A 132 20.78 -3.82 11.85
CA TYR A 132 21.28 -2.68 11.05
C TYR A 132 20.66 -1.36 11.58
N PRO A 133 21.23 -0.19 11.26
CA PRO A 133 20.78 1.11 11.78
C PRO A 133 19.50 1.61 11.08
N GLY A 134 18.43 0.81 11.08
CA GLY A 134 17.13 1.14 10.46
C GLY A 134 16.14 1.86 11.39
N ILE A 135 16.63 2.41 12.53
CA ILE A 135 15.77 3.04 13.54
C ILE A 135 15.06 4.29 12.99
N SER A 136 15.73 5.02 12.10
CA SER A 136 15.22 6.24 11.48
C SER A 136 15.57 6.22 10.00
N VAL A 137 14.57 6.12 9.15
CA VAL A 137 14.74 6.07 7.69
C VAL A 137 13.96 7.19 7.03
N LEU A 138 14.67 8.12 6.37
CA LEU A 138 14.06 9.09 5.47
C LEU A 138 13.92 8.44 4.09
N THR A 139 12.68 8.29 3.64
CA THR A 139 12.38 7.67 2.35
C THR A 139 12.38 8.69 1.22
N GLU A 140 12.36 8.21 -0.02
CA GLU A 140 12.09 9.02 -1.21
C GLU A 140 10.57 9.10 -1.52
N ASP A 141 9.72 8.54 -0.67
CA ASP A 141 8.29 8.58 -0.85
C ASP A 141 7.71 9.87 -0.27
N VAL A 142 6.72 10.39 -0.98
CA VAL A 142 5.98 11.60 -0.61
C VAL A 142 4.67 11.21 0.03
N GLY A 143 4.36 11.81 1.16
CA GLY A 143 3.11 11.57 1.87
C GLY A 143 2.62 12.76 2.65
N LYS A 144 1.55 12.56 3.38
CA LYS A 144 0.98 13.51 4.35
C LYS A 144 0.31 12.76 5.49
N ILE A 145 0.31 13.34 6.68
CA ILE A 145 -0.51 12.87 7.80
C ILE A 145 -1.95 13.35 7.58
N VAL A 146 -2.91 12.45 7.73
CA VAL A 146 -4.34 12.75 7.54
C VAL A 146 -5.18 12.55 8.79
N GLY A 147 -4.59 12.03 9.86
CA GLY A 147 -5.26 11.85 11.14
C GLY A 147 -4.35 11.27 12.21
N ARG A 148 -4.82 11.33 13.46
CA ARG A 148 -4.17 10.74 14.62
C ARG A 148 -5.22 10.11 15.53
N GLY A 149 -4.83 9.08 16.26
CA GLY A 149 -5.72 8.35 17.17
C GLY A 149 -6.32 7.09 16.54
N ILE A 150 -7.56 6.78 16.86
CA ILE A 150 -8.22 5.54 16.43
C ILE A 150 -8.72 5.67 14.99
N ASP A 151 -8.30 4.77 14.11
CA ASP A 151 -8.83 4.67 12.76
C ASP A 151 -10.18 3.93 12.70
N LYS A 152 -10.82 3.89 11.53
CA LYS A 152 -12.12 3.23 11.31
C LYS A 152 -12.11 1.72 11.59
N THR A 153 -10.93 1.12 11.69
CA THR A 153 -10.76 -0.32 11.96
C THR A 153 -10.40 -0.59 13.43
N GLY A 154 -10.37 0.44 14.28
CA GLY A 154 -10.06 0.35 15.70
C GLY A 154 -8.56 0.37 16.03
N ARG A 155 -7.67 0.56 15.04
CA ARG A 155 -6.23 0.67 15.28
C ARG A 155 -5.88 2.07 15.75
N ILE A 156 -4.98 2.16 16.73
CA ILE A 156 -4.48 3.43 17.28
C ILE A 156 -3.14 3.76 16.62
N GLY A 157 -3.00 5.00 16.13
CA GLY A 157 -1.74 5.50 15.59
C GLY A 157 -1.91 6.70 14.68
N THR A 158 -0.79 7.17 14.13
CA THR A 158 -0.77 8.20 13.09
C THR A 158 -1.29 7.61 11.79
N GLN A 159 -2.22 8.31 11.15
CA GLN A 159 -2.81 7.93 9.87
C GLN A 159 -2.20 8.76 8.76
N PHE A 160 -1.75 8.12 7.69
CA PHE A 160 -1.07 8.81 6.60
C PHE A 160 -1.45 8.26 5.22
N GLU A 161 -1.22 9.08 4.21
CA GLU A 161 -1.38 8.72 2.80
C GLU A 161 -0.04 8.81 2.09
N ILE A 162 0.20 7.87 1.16
CA ILE A 162 1.30 7.93 0.21
C ILE A 162 0.77 8.56 -1.06
N ILE A 163 1.43 9.62 -1.52
CA ILE A 163 1.05 10.38 -2.70
C ILE A 163 1.83 9.89 -3.92
N GLY A 164 3.11 9.55 -3.73
CA GLY A 164 3.98 9.07 -4.79
C GLY A 164 5.44 9.07 -4.37
N ARG A 165 6.35 9.13 -5.32
CA ARG A 165 7.79 9.29 -5.09
C ARG A 165 8.27 10.67 -5.47
N ALA A 166 9.33 11.13 -4.84
CA ALA A 166 10.00 12.39 -5.20
C ALA A 166 10.50 12.32 -6.65
N LYS A 167 10.35 13.42 -7.42
CA LYS A 167 10.63 13.45 -8.87
C LYS A 167 12.07 13.07 -9.28
N LYS A 168 13.03 13.09 -8.34
CA LYS A 168 14.43 12.70 -8.56
C LYS A 168 14.74 11.26 -8.10
N ALA A 169 13.77 10.56 -7.53
CA ALA A 169 13.97 9.20 -7.04
C ALA A 169 14.01 8.20 -8.20
N GLU A 170 15.05 7.38 -8.25
CA GLU A 170 15.12 6.27 -9.21
C GLU A 170 14.05 5.21 -8.90
N ALA A 171 13.49 4.60 -9.96
CA ALA A 171 12.63 3.45 -9.81
C ALA A 171 13.46 2.25 -9.34
N ARG A 172 13.36 1.89 -8.06
CA ARG A 172 14.05 0.74 -7.46
C ARG A 172 13.05 -0.10 -6.67
N GLY A 173 13.19 -1.40 -6.73
CA GLY A 173 12.43 -2.34 -5.92
C GLY A 173 12.16 -3.68 -6.59
N CYS A 174 11.86 -4.72 -5.80
CA CYS A 174 11.61 -6.08 -6.29
C CYS A 174 10.53 -6.17 -7.38
N GLY A 175 9.54 -5.27 -7.36
CA GLY A 175 8.52 -5.19 -8.40
C GLY A 175 9.03 -4.71 -9.76
N ASP A 176 10.17 -4.02 -9.84
CA ASP A 176 10.69 -3.52 -11.12
C ASP A 176 11.29 -4.65 -11.95
N ILE A 177 11.94 -5.62 -11.28
CA ILE A 177 12.45 -6.83 -11.91
C ILE A 177 11.30 -7.67 -12.50
N MET A 178 10.20 -7.82 -11.75
CA MET A 178 9.02 -8.53 -12.26
C MET A 178 8.37 -7.83 -13.46
N ALA A 179 8.38 -6.50 -13.51
CA ALA A 179 7.83 -5.75 -14.63
C ALA A 179 8.63 -5.96 -15.94
N GLU A 180 9.92 -6.29 -15.85
CA GLU A 180 10.76 -6.61 -17.02
C GLU A 180 10.49 -8.01 -17.60
N TYR A 181 10.06 -8.96 -16.76
CA TYR A 181 9.75 -10.32 -17.21
C TYR A 181 8.33 -10.49 -17.78
N ILE A 182 7.43 -9.53 -17.56
CA ILE A 182 6.00 -9.61 -17.94
C ILE A 182 5.68 -8.66 -19.11
N SER A 183 6.60 -7.78 -19.47
CA SER A 183 6.50 -6.87 -20.63
C SER A 183 7.02 -7.54 -21.90
#